data_3e08a40f714fae78f49d29774a1f3aa8
#
_entry.id   3e08a40f714fae78f49d29774a1f3aa8
#
_cell.length_a   1.000
_cell.length_b   1.000
_cell.length_c   1.000
_cell.angle_alpha   90.00
_cell.angle_beta   90.00
_cell.angle_gamma   90.00
#
_symmetry.space_group_name_H-M   'P 1'
#
loop_
_entity.id
_entity.type
_entity.pdbx_description
1 polymer ?
#
loop_
_entity_poly.entity_id
_entity_poly.type
_entity_poly.pdbx_seq_one_letter_code
_entity_poly.pdbx_strand_id
1 'polypeptide(L)'
;VPIARESTYRAPIYLPNAHLQTILPNVTRRRIRVDYQRERFELPDSDFIDLDWLQSACEGKKQRCCVVLHGLEGDSEAAYIKSLARSFDQANYAVGAFNMRGCSGEPNRLKRSYHSGDTEALATVLDRLSLRYEWIVLAGFSLGGNVVLKYLGERASQLPSSVKAAVAFSTPCDLRTSADCLAKLENAFYMRRFIKLLCGKLREKENVYPGYRYKKGCLKLRTFREFDDAYTAPLNGFRDAEDYWRQCSSRYYLEGIECPALLINTRNDPFLSEECYPVEIAQSHEFLYLEMPGSGGHCGFPGNRHRDGYWHERRALEFFQRVG
;
A
#
# COMPACT_ATOMS: atom_id res chain seq x y z
N VAL A 1 -10.47 -14.51 -17.37
CA VAL A 1 -10.48 -15.46 -16.24
C VAL A 1 -9.99 -14.69 -15.01
N PRO A 2 -10.85 -14.54 -13.97
CA PRO A 2 -10.53 -13.70 -12.81
C PRO A 2 -9.38 -14.25 -11.93
N ILE A 3 -9.03 -15.53 -12.06
CA ILE A 3 -7.86 -16.10 -11.40
C ILE A 3 -6.82 -16.46 -12.45
N ALA A 4 -5.60 -15.93 -12.33
CA ALA A 4 -4.47 -16.40 -13.11
C ALA A 4 -4.11 -17.81 -12.63
N ARG A 5 -4.42 -18.84 -13.44
CA ARG A 5 -4.18 -20.25 -13.11
C ARG A 5 -2.69 -20.52 -12.88
N GLU A 6 -1.80 -19.86 -13.62
CA GLU A 6 -0.37 -19.91 -13.42
C GLU A 6 0.24 -18.52 -13.55
N SER A 7 0.94 -18.08 -12.51
CA SER A 7 1.73 -16.86 -12.60
C SER A 7 3.00 -17.12 -13.42
N THR A 8 3.35 -16.14 -14.25
CA THR A 8 4.62 -16.13 -15.00
C THR A 8 5.84 -15.82 -14.15
N TYR A 9 5.62 -15.41 -12.88
CA TYR A 9 6.71 -15.10 -11.97
C TYR A 9 7.48 -16.35 -11.56
N ARG A 10 8.81 -16.22 -11.58
CA ARG A 10 9.74 -17.22 -11.05
C ARG A 10 10.80 -16.50 -10.22
N ALA A 11 10.92 -16.84 -8.96
CA ALA A 11 11.98 -16.32 -8.12
C ALA A 11 13.34 -16.87 -8.57
N PRO A 12 14.43 -16.09 -8.43
CA PRO A 12 15.77 -16.60 -8.67
C PRO A 12 16.09 -17.80 -7.79
N ILE A 13 16.69 -18.84 -8.38
CA ILE A 13 16.96 -20.11 -7.69
C ILE A 13 17.87 -19.96 -6.46
N TYR A 14 18.73 -18.94 -6.47
CA TYR A 14 19.62 -18.59 -5.36
C TYR A 14 18.92 -17.86 -4.21
N LEU A 15 17.62 -17.57 -4.32
CA LEU A 15 16.81 -16.94 -3.28
C LEU A 15 15.61 -17.85 -2.91
N PRO A 16 15.84 -19.02 -2.31
CA PRO A 16 14.75 -19.96 -2.01
C PRO A 16 13.89 -19.53 -0.81
N ASN A 17 14.40 -18.64 0.05
CA ASN A 17 13.77 -18.28 1.31
C ASN A 17 12.91 -17.02 1.19
N ALA A 18 11.67 -17.07 1.70
CA ALA A 18 10.70 -16.00 1.68
C ALA A 18 11.20 -14.69 2.34
N HIS A 19 11.94 -14.81 3.45
CA HIS A 19 12.51 -13.65 4.15
C HIS A 19 13.62 -12.98 3.34
N LEU A 20 14.49 -13.76 2.68
CA LEU A 20 15.48 -13.20 1.76
C LEU A 20 14.82 -12.54 0.56
N GLN A 21 13.76 -13.14 0.02
CA GLN A 21 12.97 -12.55 -1.05
C GLN A 21 12.30 -11.24 -0.63
N THR A 22 11.96 -11.08 0.65
CA THR A 22 11.39 -9.86 1.22
C THR A 22 12.44 -8.77 1.44
N ILE A 23 13.59 -9.13 2.03
CA ILE A 23 14.58 -8.16 2.52
C ILE A 23 15.50 -7.68 1.40
N LEU A 24 16.05 -8.61 0.61
CA LEU A 24 17.11 -8.28 -0.35
C LEU A 24 16.69 -7.27 -1.42
N PRO A 25 15.48 -7.35 -2.03
CA PRO A 25 15.04 -6.33 -2.98
C PRO A 25 14.97 -4.92 -2.37
N ASN A 26 14.55 -4.81 -1.12
CA ASN A 26 14.49 -3.54 -0.42
C ASN A 26 15.88 -2.91 -0.19
N VAL A 27 16.92 -3.74 -0.08
CA VAL A 27 18.31 -3.27 0.08
C VAL A 27 18.94 -2.93 -1.27
N THR A 28 18.80 -3.82 -2.25
CA THR A 28 19.46 -3.68 -3.56
C THR A 28 18.86 -2.59 -4.43
N ARG A 29 17.55 -2.35 -4.32
CA ARG A 29 16.84 -1.31 -5.07
C ARG A 29 16.98 0.10 -4.49
N ARG A 30 17.61 0.29 -3.33
CA ARG A 30 17.85 1.63 -2.73
C ARG A 30 18.61 2.59 -3.62
N ARG A 31 19.38 2.08 -4.58
CA ARG A 31 20.17 2.88 -5.52
C ARG A 31 19.33 3.55 -6.62
N ILE A 32 18.04 3.22 -6.74
CA ILE A 32 17.15 3.87 -7.69
C ILE A 32 16.93 5.30 -7.22
N ARG A 33 17.36 6.26 -8.04
CA ARG A 33 17.17 7.68 -7.82
C ARG A 33 15.98 8.16 -8.63
N VAL A 34 15.17 8.99 -8.01
CA VAL A 34 14.06 9.72 -8.62
C VAL A 34 14.05 11.11 -8.01
N ASP A 35 13.72 12.09 -8.82
CA ASP A 35 13.56 13.47 -8.37
C ASP A 35 12.06 13.76 -8.26
N TYR A 36 11.65 14.21 -7.09
CA TYR A 36 10.25 14.47 -6.77
C TYR A 36 9.97 15.96 -6.63
N GLN A 37 8.80 16.37 -7.10
CA GLN A 37 8.18 17.63 -6.76
C GLN A 37 6.97 17.38 -5.87
N ARG A 38 6.96 17.95 -4.67
CA ARG A 38 5.89 17.75 -3.68
C ARG A 38 4.72 18.67 -3.94
N GLU A 39 3.52 18.09 -3.92
CA GLU A 39 2.25 18.80 -3.90
C GLU A 39 1.51 18.44 -2.60
N ARG A 40 1.14 19.46 -1.80
CA ARG A 40 0.37 19.27 -0.57
C ARG A 40 -1.12 19.36 -0.84
N PHE A 41 -1.86 18.40 -0.33
CA PHE A 41 -3.31 18.34 -0.36
C PHE A 41 -3.86 18.56 1.04
N GLU A 42 -4.55 19.68 1.21
CA GLU A 42 -5.32 19.95 2.43
C GLU A 42 -6.56 19.07 2.45
N LEU A 43 -6.79 18.42 3.58
CA LEU A 43 -7.89 17.49 3.80
C LEU A 43 -9.07 18.20 4.49
N PRO A 44 -10.31 17.65 4.36
CA PRO A 44 -11.50 18.27 4.97
C PRO A 44 -11.43 18.42 6.48
N ASP A 45 -10.64 17.58 7.17
CA ASP A 45 -10.44 17.62 8.62
C ASP A 45 -9.33 18.57 9.07
N SER A 46 -8.85 19.46 8.17
CA SER A 46 -7.76 20.41 8.41
C SER A 46 -6.37 19.78 8.58
N ASP A 47 -6.24 18.49 8.30
CA ASP A 47 -4.95 17.82 8.16
C ASP A 47 -4.45 17.90 6.72
N PHE A 48 -3.35 17.22 6.42
CA PHE A 48 -2.81 17.17 5.06
C PHE A 48 -2.21 15.82 4.73
N ILE A 49 -2.04 15.58 3.44
CA ILE A 49 -1.15 14.58 2.88
C ILE A 49 -0.29 15.23 1.78
N ASP A 50 0.84 14.63 1.52
CA ASP A 50 1.72 15.07 0.46
C ASP A 50 1.79 14.00 -0.65
N LEU A 51 1.63 14.45 -1.88
CA LEU A 51 1.82 13.66 -3.08
C LEU A 51 3.14 14.09 -3.72
N ASP A 52 4.08 13.17 -3.83
CA ASP A 52 5.39 13.42 -4.44
C ASP A 52 5.34 13.00 -5.91
N TRP A 53 5.27 14.00 -6.79
CA TRP A 53 5.25 13.81 -8.24
C TRP A 53 6.64 13.54 -8.79
N LEU A 54 6.77 12.54 -9.66
CA LEU A 54 7.98 12.40 -10.46
C LEU A 54 8.16 13.66 -11.31
N GLN A 55 9.35 14.25 -11.32
CA GLN A 55 9.61 15.55 -11.99
C GLN A 55 9.20 15.54 -13.46
N SER A 56 9.42 14.46 -14.20
CA SER A 56 8.96 14.29 -15.57
C SER A 56 7.43 14.42 -15.75
N ALA A 57 6.66 14.20 -14.70
CA ALA A 57 5.21 14.41 -14.73
C ALA A 57 4.82 15.89 -14.80
N CYS A 58 5.67 16.77 -14.26
CA CYS A 58 5.47 18.20 -14.23
C CYS A 58 5.89 18.88 -15.54
N GLU A 59 6.79 18.26 -16.31
CA GLU A 59 7.36 18.82 -17.52
C GLU A 59 6.56 18.50 -18.80
N GLY A 60 5.65 17.52 -18.75
CA GLY A 60 4.88 17.06 -19.90
C GLY A 60 3.38 16.96 -19.64
N LYS A 61 2.56 17.13 -20.69
CA LYS A 61 1.10 16.93 -20.62
C LYS A 61 0.79 15.42 -20.70
N LYS A 62 1.16 14.64 -19.68
CA LYS A 62 0.77 13.23 -19.60
C LYS A 62 -0.71 13.15 -19.29
N GLN A 63 -1.46 12.40 -20.07
CA GLN A 63 -2.92 12.26 -19.92
C GLN A 63 -3.30 11.16 -18.91
N ARG A 64 -2.37 10.24 -18.63
CA ARG A 64 -2.55 9.11 -17.72
C ARG A 64 -1.82 9.38 -16.41
N CYS A 65 -2.49 9.10 -15.30
CA CYS A 65 -1.94 9.25 -13.96
C CYS A 65 -1.87 7.89 -13.25
N CYS A 66 -0.81 7.67 -12.48
CA CYS A 66 -0.71 6.57 -11.54
C CYS A 66 -0.48 7.11 -10.14
N VAL A 67 -1.37 6.79 -9.21
CA VAL A 67 -1.19 7.08 -7.78
C VAL A 67 -0.70 5.83 -7.09
N VAL A 68 0.48 5.93 -6.43
CA VAL A 68 1.14 4.79 -5.78
C VAL A 68 1.14 4.96 -4.27
N LEU A 69 0.59 3.98 -3.54
CA LEU A 69 0.50 3.98 -2.09
C LEU A 69 1.53 3.02 -1.48
N HIS A 70 2.28 3.52 -0.51
CA HIS A 70 3.30 2.73 0.21
C HIS A 70 2.69 1.82 1.29
N GLY A 71 3.49 0.86 1.78
CA GLY A 71 3.17 0.00 2.92
C GLY A 71 3.40 0.68 4.27
N LEU A 72 3.17 -0.08 5.36
CA LEU A 72 3.30 0.40 6.74
C LEU A 72 4.68 1.05 6.99
N GLU A 73 4.68 2.28 7.51
CA GLU A 73 5.87 3.09 7.82
C GLU A 73 6.83 3.28 6.63
N GLY A 74 6.26 3.22 5.41
CA GLY A 74 6.93 3.64 4.19
C GLY A 74 6.69 5.11 3.86
N ASP A 75 7.20 5.52 2.71
CA ASP A 75 7.07 6.84 2.11
C ASP A 75 7.33 6.76 0.59
N SER A 76 7.35 7.90 -0.10
CA SER A 76 7.70 8.01 -1.52
C SER A 76 9.13 7.54 -1.83
N GLU A 77 10.04 7.59 -0.85
CA GLU A 77 11.45 7.20 -0.97
C GLU A 77 11.67 5.68 -0.83
N ALA A 78 10.62 4.92 -0.48
CA ALA A 78 10.72 3.47 -0.39
C ALA A 78 11.17 2.88 -1.74
N ALA A 79 12.11 1.93 -1.69
CA ALA A 79 12.78 1.41 -2.88
C ALA A 79 11.81 0.81 -3.92
N TYR A 80 10.73 0.17 -3.46
CA TYR A 80 9.70 -0.40 -4.34
C TYR A 80 8.80 0.68 -4.95
N ILE A 81 8.54 1.79 -4.22
CA ILE A 81 7.80 2.95 -4.75
C ILE A 81 8.60 3.62 -5.87
N LYS A 82 9.87 3.96 -5.61
CA LYS A 82 10.74 4.57 -6.64
C LYS A 82 10.92 3.70 -7.88
N SER A 83 11.02 2.39 -7.67
CA SER A 83 11.18 1.44 -8.77
C SER A 83 9.95 1.41 -9.67
N LEU A 84 8.76 1.28 -9.07
CA LEU A 84 7.50 1.30 -9.80
C LEU A 84 7.26 2.65 -10.45
N ALA A 85 7.49 3.76 -9.73
CA ALA A 85 7.33 5.10 -10.26
C ALA A 85 8.16 5.32 -11.53
N ARG A 86 9.42 4.87 -11.54
CA ARG A 86 10.29 4.95 -12.72
C ARG A 86 9.78 4.12 -13.88
N SER A 87 9.27 2.91 -13.65
CA SER A 87 8.75 2.03 -14.69
C SER A 87 7.47 2.60 -15.31
N PHE A 88 6.60 3.17 -14.50
CA PHE A 88 5.36 3.79 -14.98
C PHE A 88 5.60 5.12 -15.70
N ASP A 89 6.59 5.90 -15.25
CA ASP A 89 7.03 7.09 -15.94
C ASP A 89 7.52 6.78 -17.36
N GLN A 90 8.33 5.72 -17.53
CA GLN A 90 8.77 5.22 -18.82
C GLN A 90 7.62 4.74 -19.71
N ALA A 91 6.51 4.30 -19.10
CA ALA A 91 5.27 3.93 -19.78
C ALA A 91 4.32 5.12 -20.00
N ASN A 92 4.81 6.35 -19.85
CA ASN A 92 4.10 7.62 -20.09
C ASN A 92 2.93 7.89 -19.11
N TYR A 93 3.07 7.46 -17.84
CA TYR A 93 2.18 7.89 -16.75
C TYR A 93 2.78 9.07 -15.99
N ALA A 94 1.98 10.06 -15.63
CA ALA A 94 2.30 10.97 -14.54
C ALA A 94 2.19 10.18 -13.22
N VAL A 95 3.28 10.09 -12.46
CA VAL A 95 3.31 9.26 -11.25
C VAL A 95 3.36 10.13 -10.01
N GLY A 96 2.33 10.01 -9.16
CA GLY A 96 2.26 10.60 -7.84
C GLY A 96 2.42 9.53 -6.75
N ALA A 97 3.49 9.63 -5.97
CA ALA A 97 3.71 8.78 -4.80
C ALA A 97 2.99 9.39 -3.59
N PHE A 98 1.96 8.70 -3.11
CA PHE A 98 1.09 9.13 -2.03
C PHE A 98 1.77 8.85 -0.68
N ASN A 99 2.12 9.91 0.04
CA ASN A 99 2.59 9.79 1.41
C ASN A 99 1.39 9.85 2.37
N MET A 100 1.15 8.77 3.09
CA MET A 100 0.10 8.74 4.11
C MET A 100 0.36 9.76 5.22
N ARG A 101 -0.65 10.14 6.00
CA ARG A 101 -0.55 11.15 7.07
C ARG A 101 0.69 10.94 7.93
N GLY A 102 1.54 11.96 8.03
CA GLY A 102 2.79 11.92 8.79
C GLY A 102 3.87 10.99 8.23
N CYS A 103 3.80 10.65 6.94
CA CYS A 103 4.82 9.82 6.26
C CYS A 103 5.68 10.60 5.26
N SER A 104 5.47 11.90 5.09
CA SER A 104 6.21 12.73 4.14
C SER A 104 7.47 13.41 4.71
N GLY A 105 7.91 13.00 5.91
CA GLY A 105 9.01 13.64 6.64
C GLY A 105 8.54 14.79 7.54
N GLU A 106 7.26 15.12 7.53
CA GLU A 106 6.61 16.10 8.40
C GLU A 106 5.44 15.44 9.13
N PRO A 107 5.35 15.52 10.47
CA PRO A 107 4.22 15.02 11.21
C PRO A 107 2.92 15.72 10.80
N ASN A 108 1.87 14.97 10.56
CA ASN A 108 0.56 15.52 10.29
C ASN A 108 0.01 16.31 11.50
N ARG A 109 -0.91 17.25 11.26
CA ARG A 109 -1.38 18.24 12.27
C ARG A 109 -2.26 17.63 13.36
N LEU A 110 -3.13 16.67 13.00
CA LEU A 110 -4.05 16.06 13.94
C LEU A 110 -3.35 15.04 14.85
N LYS A 111 -3.89 14.80 16.04
CA LYS A 111 -3.37 13.80 16.97
C LYS A 111 -3.41 12.39 16.39
N ARG A 112 -4.43 12.08 15.60
CA ARG A 112 -4.52 10.80 14.86
C ARG A 112 -3.41 10.67 13.82
N SER A 113 -3.03 9.45 13.51
CA SER A 113 -2.13 9.11 12.40
C SER A 113 -2.92 8.38 11.32
N TYR A 114 -2.27 8.03 10.20
CA TYR A 114 -2.88 7.15 9.22
C TYR A 114 -3.16 5.77 9.82
N HIS A 115 -4.07 5.04 9.20
CA HIS A 115 -4.37 3.64 9.52
C HIS A 115 -4.71 2.85 8.25
N SER A 116 -4.82 1.52 8.37
CA SER A 116 -4.99 0.63 7.20
C SER A 116 -6.30 0.80 6.43
N GLY A 117 -7.25 1.56 6.95
CA GLY A 117 -8.53 1.85 6.31
C GLY A 117 -8.75 3.33 6.03
N ASP A 118 -7.70 4.19 6.01
CA ASP A 118 -7.81 5.64 5.78
C ASP A 118 -8.06 5.94 4.29
N THR A 119 -9.28 5.64 3.83
CA THR A 119 -9.72 5.83 2.44
C THR A 119 -10.14 7.27 2.12
N GLU A 120 -10.50 8.08 3.13
CA GLU A 120 -10.96 9.46 2.95
C GLU A 120 -9.87 10.37 2.39
N ALA A 121 -8.62 10.19 2.85
CA ALA A 121 -7.49 10.95 2.34
C ALA A 121 -7.24 10.63 0.85
N LEU A 122 -7.33 9.34 0.47
CA LEU A 122 -7.21 8.91 -0.92
C LEU A 122 -8.36 9.47 -1.76
N ALA A 123 -9.60 9.40 -1.27
CA ALA A 123 -10.77 9.98 -1.96
C ALA A 123 -10.55 11.46 -2.28
N THR A 124 -10.14 12.27 -1.29
CA THR A 124 -9.89 13.71 -1.47
C THR A 124 -8.85 13.99 -2.56
N VAL A 125 -7.80 13.19 -2.63
CA VAL A 125 -6.77 13.33 -3.67
C VAL A 125 -7.33 12.95 -5.03
N LEU A 126 -8.04 11.82 -5.14
CA LEU A 126 -8.59 11.34 -6.41
C LEU A 126 -9.66 12.26 -6.96
N ASP A 127 -10.50 12.85 -6.11
CA ASP A 127 -11.48 13.86 -6.53
C ASP A 127 -10.81 15.08 -7.18
N ARG A 128 -9.69 15.56 -6.62
CA ARG A 128 -8.91 16.65 -7.22
C ARG A 128 -8.16 16.24 -8.49
N LEU A 129 -7.61 15.02 -8.51
CA LEU A 129 -6.89 14.51 -9.69
C LEU A 129 -7.83 14.22 -10.85
N SER A 130 -9.08 13.83 -10.60
CA SER A 130 -10.09 13.60 -11.63
C SER A 130 -10.44 14.85 -12.43
N LEU A 131 -10.15 16.04 -11.90
CA LEU A 131 -10.26 17.30 -12.61
C LEU A 131 -9.08 17.56 -13.58
N ARG A 132 -7.97 16.82 -13.43
CA ARG A 132 -6.73 16.98 -14.20
C ARG A 132 -6.47 15.82 -15.17
N TYR A 133 -6.94 14.61 -14.82
CA TYR A 133 -6.66 13.38 -15.56
C TYR A 133 -7.93 12.61 -15.85
N GLU A 134 -8.12 12.24 -17.11
CA GLU A 134 -9.24 11.39 -17.54
C GLU A 134 -8.97 9.90 -17.29
N TRP A 135 -7.70 9.55 -17.03
CA TRP A 135 -7.23 8.19 -16.84
C TRP A 135 -6.34 8.09 -15.61
N ILE A 136 -6.87 7.56 -14.52
CA ILE A 136 -6.15 7.35 -13.26
C ILE A 136 -6.13 5.85 -12.96
N VAL A 137 -4.93 5.33 -12.65
CA VAL A 137 -4.75 3.98 -12.11
C VAL A 137 -4.13 4.04 -10.72
N LEU A 138 -4.47 3.06 -9.89
CA LEU A 138 -3.97 2.97 -8.52
C LEU A 138 -3.01 1.80 -8.38
N ALA A 139 -1.92 1.97 -7.64
CA ALA A 139 -1.03 0.89 -7.26
C ALA A 139 -0.78 0.95 -5.75
N GLY A 140 -1.02 -0.15 -5.03
CA GLY A 140 -0.83 -0.18 -3.59
C GLY A 140 0.06 -1.34 -3.15
N PHE A 141 0.96 -1.09 -2.20
CA PHE A 141 1.82 -2.11 -1.61
C PHE A 141 1.43 -2.37 -0.17
N SER A 142 1.27 -3.65 0.19
CA SER A 142 0.99 -4.05 1.58
C SER A 142 -0.22 -3.29 2.15
N LEU A 143 -0.04 -2.52 3.22
CA LEU A 143 -1.07 -1.64 3.77
C LEU A 143 -1.68 -0.71 2.70
N GLY A 144 -0.87 -0.13 1.82
CA GLY A 144 -1.36 0.70 0.72
C GLY A 144 -2.26 -0.07 -0.25
N GLY A 145 -1.98 -1.36 -0.47
CA GLY A 145 -2.84 -2.25 -1.23
C GLY A 145 -4.20 -2.46 -0.56
N ASN A 146 -4.20 -2.63 0.78
CA ASN A 146 -5.44 -2.74 1.54
C ASN A 146 -6.29 -1.46 1.46
N VAL A 147 -5.66 -0.27 1.57
CA VAL A 147 -6.36 1.02 1.41
C VAL A 147 -6.97 1.13 0.01
N VAL A 148 -6.22 0.78 -1.04
CA VAL A 148 -6.71 0.81 -2.43
C VAL A 148 -7.92 -0.12 -2.61
N LEU A 149 -7.81 -1.39 -2.22
CA LEU A 149 -8.92 -2.35 -2.40
C LEU A 149 -10.15 -1.98 -1.58
N LYS A 150 -9.95 -1.53 -0.32
CA LYS A 150 -11.05 -1.05 0.52
C LYS A 150 -11.73 0.17 -0.13
N TYR A 151 -10.94 1.15 -0.61
CA TYR A 151 -11.47 2.33 -1.28
C TYR A 151 -12.35 1.96 -2.48
N LEU A 152 -11.88 1.06 -3.34
CA LEU A 152 -12.65 0.63 -4.51
C LEU A 152 -13.98 -0.03 -4.13
N GLY A 153 -13.96 -0.95 -3.16
CA GLY A 153 -15.17 -1.67 -2.76
C GLY A 153 -16.12 -0.84 -1.91
N GLU A 154 -15.59 0.09 -1.09
CA GLU A 154 -16.39 0.99 -0.26
C GLU A 154 -17.11 2.06 -1.10
N ARG A 155 -16.47 2.54 -2.18
CA ARG A 155 -17.00 3.60 -3.03
C ARG A 155 -17.85 3.06 -4.19
N ALA A 156 -17.55 1.87 -4.70
CA ALA A 156 -18.30 1.22 -5.76
C ALA A 156 -18.75 2.20 -6.87
N SER A 157 -20.03 2.38 -7.08
CA SER A 157 -20.59 3.31 -8.07
C SER A 157 -20.29 4.80 -7.84
N GLN A 158 -19.73 5.18 -6.69
CA GLN A 158 -19.31 6.56 -6.37
C GLN A 158 -17.87 6.87 -6.76
N LEU A 159 -17.16 5.93 -7.37
CA LEU A 159 -15.81 6.16 -7.85
C LEU A 159 -15.80 7.25 -8.94
N PRO A 160 -14.82 8.18 -8.93
CA PRO A 160 -14.63 9.07 -10.06
C PRO A 160 -14.45 8.26 -11.35
N SER A 161 -15.17 8.61 -12.40
CA SER A 161 -15.12 7.91 -13.69
C SER A 161 -13.72 7.88 -14.33
N SER A 162 -12.83 8.74 -13.88
CA SER A 162 -11.41 8.75 -14.27
C SER A 162 -10.60 7.60 -13.65
N VAL A 163 -11.04 6.99 -12.53
CA VAL A 163 -10.38 5.83 -11.93
C VAL A 163 -10.72 4.58 -12.75
N LYS A 164 -9.74 4.04 -13.47
CA LYS A 164 -9.95 2.98 -14.47
C LYS A 164 -9.55 1.59 -14.01
N ALA A 165 -8.53 1.48 -13.18
CA ALA A 165 -8.05 0.19 -12.69
C ALA A 165 -7.16 0.34 -11.47
N ALA A 166 -6.95 -0.76 -10.75
CA ALA A 166 -5.99 -0.81 -9.65
C ALA A 166 -5.19 -2.11 -9.62
N VAL A 167 -4.02 -2.02 -8.99
CA VAL A 167 -3.19 -3.18 -8.64
C VAL A 167 -2.79 -3.10 -7.18
N ALA A 168 -2.91 -4.21 -6.46
CA ALA A 168 -2.54 -4.35 -5.07
C ALA A 168 -1.52 -5.48 -4.90
N PHE A 169 -0.38 -5.20 -4.27
CA PHE A 169 0.73 -6.13 -4.09
C PHE A 169 0.90 -6.52 -2.64
N SER A 170 1.07 -7.82 -2.37
CA SER A 170 1.38 -8.33 -1.01
C SER A 170 0.44 -7.76 0.04
N THR A 171 -0.85 -7.80 -0.23
CA THR A 171 -1.87 -7.05 0.52
C THR A 171 -2.44 -7.88 1.66
N PRO A 172 -2.37 -7.41 2.91
CA PRO A 172 -3.03 -8.02 4.05
C PRO A 172 -4.54 -7.71 4.00
N CYS A 173 -5.29 -8.41 3.14
CA CYS A 173 -6.73 -8.20 2.99
C CYS A 173 -7.50 -8.46 4.29
N ASP A 174 -6.99 -9.33 5.15
CA ASP A 174 -7.45 -9.55 6.51
C ASP A 174 -6.37 -9.08 7.49
N LEU A 175 -6.62 -7.94 8.16
CA LEU A 175 -5.64 -7.32 9.04
C LEU A 175 -5.42 -8.12 10.32
N ARG A 176 -6.48 -8.73 10.86
CA ARG A 176 -6.41 -9.51 12.09
C ARG A 176 -5.48 -10.71 11.92
N THR A 177 -5.75 -11.54 10.94
CA THR A 177 -4.99 -12.76 10.73
C THR A 177 -3.57 -12.49 10.24
N SER A 178 -3.36 -11.38 9.50
CA SER A 178 -2.02 -10.90 9.15
C SER A 178 -1.24 -10.40 10.37
N ALA A 179 -1.90 -9.73 11.32
CA ALA A 179 -1.28 -9.34 12.59
C ALA A 179 -0.86 -10.57 13.40
N ASP A 180 -1.69 -11.63 13.41
CA ASP A 180 -1.38 -12.91 14.05
C ASP A 180 -0.19 -13.62 13.36
N CYS A 181 -0.11 -13.57 12.00
CA CYS A 181 1.06 -14.08 11.27
C CYS A 181 2.34 -13.34 11.65
N LEU A 182 2.30 -12.02 11.71
CA LEU A 182 3.45 -11.20 12.08
C LEU A 182 3.85 -11.37 13.56
N ALA A 183 2.95 -11.82 14.44
CA ALA A 183 3.25 -12.12 15.84
C ALA A 183 4.01 -13.45 16.04
N LYS A 184 4.11 -14.31 15.01
CA LYS A 184 4.88 -15.56 15.09
C LYS A 184 6.37 -15.29 15.30
N LEU A 185 7.06 -16.22 15.96
CA LEU A 185 8.49 -16.08 16.28
C LEU A 185 9.37 -15.86 15.04
N GLU A 186 9.08 -16.50 13.93
CA GLU A 186 9.79 -16.36 12.66
C GLU A 186 9.73 -14.92 12.11
N ASN A 187 8.70 -14.17 12.46
CA ASN A 187 8.47 -12.78 12.06
C ASN A 187 8.86 -11.75 13.13
N ALA A 188 9.40 -12.18 14.28
CA ALA A 188 9.71 -11.29 15.41
C ALA A 188 10.62 -10.11 15.05
N PHE A 189 11.52 -10.29 14.08
CA PHE A 189 12.38 -9.21 13.58
C PHE A 189 11.57 -8.10 12.92
N TYR A 190 10.61 -8.45 12.06
CA TYR A 190 9.75 -7.47 11.39
C TYR A 190 8.83 -6.78 12.38
N MET A 191 8.19 -7.54 13.26
CA MET A 191 7.31 -7.00 14.30
C MET A 191 8.05 -5.98 15.18
N ARG A 192 9.24 -6.33 15.68
CA ARG A 192 10.06 -5.41 16.49
C ARG A 192 10.42 -4.14 15.71
N ARG A 193 10.78 -4.28 14.44
CA ARG A 193 11.07 -3.14 13.57
C ARG A 193 9.84 -2.23 13.42
N PHE A 194 8.67 -2.78 13.10
CA PHE A 194 7.45 -2.00 12.93
C PHE A 194 7.02 -1.27 14.21
N ILE A 195 6.99 -1.96 15.34
CA ILE A 195 6.68 -1.35 16.63
C ILE A 195 7.64 -0.20 16.95
N LYS A 196 8.94 -0.39 16.69
CA LYS A 196 9.94 0.68 16.89
C LYS A 196 9.66 1.90 16.02
N LEU A 197 9.32 1.72 14.74
CA LEU A 197 9.02 2.81 13.81
C LEU A 197 7.74 3.55 14.22
N LEU A 198 6.67 2.83 14.49
CA LEU A 198 5.39 3.38 14.96
C LEU A 198 5.54 4.18 16.24
N CYS A 199 6.26 3.64 17.24
CA CYS A 199 6.56 4.36 18.49
C CYS A 199 7.45 5.58 18.26
N GLY A 200 8.36 5.51 17.29
CA GLY A 200 9.19 6.65 16.87
C GLY A 200 8.35 7.81 16.37
N LYS A 201 7.39 7.50 15.50
CA LYS A 201 6.45 8.48 14.93
C LYS A 201 5.59 9.16 16.00
N LEU A 202 5.07 8.40 16.97
CA LEU A 202 4.32 8.99 18.09
C LEU A 202 5.19 9.96 18.90
N ARG A 203 6.44 9.58 19.16
CA ARG A 203 7.39 10.44 19.91
C ARG A 203 7.76 11.70 19.13
N GLU A 204 8.02 11.58 17.84
CA GLU A 204 8.28 12.72 16.96
C GLU A 204 7.12 13.71 17.00
N LYS A 205 5.91 13.20 16.93
CA LYS A 205 4.70 14.00 16.98
C LYS A 205 4.51 14.72 18.32
N GLU A 206 4.83 14.07 19.45
CA GLU A 206 4.84 14.72 20.77
C GLU A 206 5.87 15.87 20.84
N ASN A 207 7.03 15.71 20.18
CA ASN A 207 8.06 16.75 20.15
C ASN A 207 7.62 17.98 19.35
N VAL A 208 6.96 17.77 18.20
CA VAL A 208 6.45 18.85 17.33
C VAL A 208 5.21 19.53 17.93
N TYR A 209 4.35 18.75 18.57
CA TYR A 209 3.11 19.21 19.17
C TYR A 209 3.09 18.92 20.70
N PRO A 210 3.68 19.79 21.54
CA PRO A 210 3.82 19.50 22.99
C PRO A 210 2.50 19.33 23.74
N GLY A 211 1.36 19.77 23.15
CA GLY A 211 0.01 19.52 23.67
C GLY A 211 -0.45 18.07 23.51
N TYR A 212 0.16 17.31 22.61
CA TYR A 212 -0.16 15.90 22.43
C TYR A 212 0.56 15.07 23.50
N ARG A 213 -0.16 14.12 24.06
CA ARG A 213 0.37 13.18 25.05
C ARG A 213 -0.14 11.79 24.70
N TYR A 214 0.78 10.88 24.47
CA TYR A 214 0.48 9.48 24.24
C TYR A 214 0.78 8.65 25.47
N LYS A 215 0.19 7.46 25.57
CA LYS A 215 0.46 6.54 26.68
C LYS A 215 1.96 6.24 26.76
N LYS A 216 2.54 6.26 27.97
CA LYS A 216 3.93 5.88 28.16
C LYS A 216 4.12 4.37 27.95
N GLY A 217 5.30 3.97 27.49
CA GLY A 217 5.67 2.56 27.41
C GLY A 217 5.45 1.93 26.05
N CYS A 218 5.21 2.70 24.98
CA CYS A 218 5.06 2.20 23.61
C CYS A 218 6.14 1.17 23.22
N LEU A 219 7.40 1.39 23.54
CA LEU A 219 8.50 0.46 23.22
C LEU A 219 8.47 -0.86 24.02
N LYS A 220 7.55 -1.01 25.00
CA LYS A 220 7.32 -2.28 25.70
C LYS A 220 6.37 -3.19 24.95
N LEU A 221 5.62 -2.65 23.99
CA LEU A 221 4.68 -3.40 23.17
C LEU A 221 5.45 -4.35 22.23
N ARG A 222 4.86 -5.50 21.98
CA ARG A 222 5.49 -6.61 21.24
C ARG A 222 4.71 -7.03 20.01
N THR A 223 3.43 -6.66 19.92
CA THR A 223 2.51 -7.08 18.87
C THR A 223 1.72 -5.89 18.32
N PHE A 224 1.18 -6.05 17.11
CA PHE A 224 0.24 -5.07 16.56
C PHE A 224 -1.04 -4.99 17.39
N ARG A 225 -1.52 -6.12 17.95
CA ARG A 225 -2.68 -6.09 18.84
C ARG A 225 -2.48 -5.11 20.00
N GLU A 226 -1.37 -5.24 20.71
CA GLU A 226 -1.05 -4.35 21.82
C GLU A 226 -0.91 -2.88 21.37
N PHE A 227 -0.32 -2.65 20.19
CA PHE A 227 -0.15 -1.31 19.65
C PHE A 227 -1.49 -0.71 19.21
N ASP A 228 -2.29 -1.49 18.48
CA ASP A 228 -3.56 -1.03 17.95
C ASP A 228 -4.60 -0.78 19.05
N ASP A 229 -4.64 -1.62 20.08
CA ASP A 229 -5.48 -1.38 21.29
C ASP A 229 -5.04 -0.12 22.06
N ALA A 230 -3.73 0.14 22.12
CA ALA A 230 -3.21 1.26 22.89
C ALA A 230 -3.28 2.60 22.16
N TYR A 231 -3.12 2.59 20.81
CA TYR A 231 -2.91 3.80 20.00
C TYR A 231 -3.79 3.86 18.76
N THR A 232 -3.69 2.91 17.81
CA THR A 232 -4.36 3.05 16.52
C THR A 232 -5.87 3.15 16.68
N ALA A 233 -6.48 2.25 17.45
CA ALA A 233 -7.92 2.23 17.64
C ALA A 233 -8.42 3.50 18.35
N PRO A 234 -7.95 3.85 19.56
CA PRO A 234 -8.49 5.01 20.26
C PRO A 234 -8.19 6.35 19.60
N LEU A 235 -7.08 6.47 18.84
CA LEU A 235 -6.74 7.71 18.13
C LEU A 235 -7.59 7.93 16.87
N ASN A 236 -8.16 6.87 16.31
CA ASN A 236 -8.97 6.91 15.11
C ASN A 236 -10.45 6.59 15.34
N GLY A 237 -10.91 6.54 16.60
CA GLY A 237 -12.33 6.38 16.95
C GLY A 237 -12.84 4.95 16.90
N PHE A 238 -11.97 3.94 16.81
CA PHE A 238 -12.33 2.54 16.96
C PHE A 238 -12.34 2.14 18.43
N ARG A 239 -13.17 1.15 18.78
CA ARG A 239 -13.30 0.66 20.14
C ARG A 239 -12.03 -0.04 20.64
N ASP A 240 -11.48 -0.93 19.83
CA ASP A 240 -10.32 -1.77 20.10
C ASP A 240 -9.66 -2.24 18.79
N ALA A 241 -8.57 -3.00 18.86
CA ALA A 241 -7.88 -3.54 17.69
C ALA A 241 -8.77 -4.42 16.82
N GLU A 242 -9.65 -5.25 17.40
CA GLU A 242 -10.57 -6.12 16.66
C GLU A 242 -11.58 -5.29 15.84
N ASP A 243 -12.14 -4.26 16.45
CA ASP A 243 -13.07 -3.36 15.77
C ASP A 243 -12.38 -2.59 14.63
N TYR A 244 -11.15 -2.10 14.88
CA TYR A 244 -10.31 -1.49 13.87
C TYR A 244 -10.05 -2.44 12.69
N TRP A 245 -9.56 -3.64 12.96
CA TRP A 245 -9.24 -4.61 11.91
C TRP A 245 -10.46 -5.03 11.12
N ARG A 246 -11.60 -5.27 11.79
CA ARG A 246 -12.86 -5.62 11.13
C ARG A 246 -13.34 -4.52 10.18
N GLN A 247 -13.29 -3.25 10.59
CA GLN A 247 -13.76 -2.13 9.77
C GLN A 247 -12.76 -1.75 8.67
N CYS A 248 -11.48 -2.09 8.81
CA CYS A 248 -10.42 -1.65 7.92
C CYS A 248 -9.86 -2.75 7.00
N SER A 249 -10.20 -4.02 7.21
CA SER A 249 -9.81 -5.11 6.32
C SER A 249 -10.53 -5.04 4.98
N SER A 250 -9.79 -4.96 3.88
CA SER A 250 -10.36 -4.85 2.55
C SER A 250 -11.19 -6.07 2.14
N ARG A 251 -10.95 -7.25 2.73
CA ARG A 251 -11.71 -8.47 2.40
C ARG A 251 -13.23 -8.31 2.52
N TYR A 252 -13.70 -7.45 3.42
CA TYR A 252 -15.13 -7.21 3.64
C TYR A 252 -15.75 -6.25 2.63
N TYR A 253 -14.94 -5.69 1.73
CA TYR A 253 -15.35 -4.73 0.71
C TYR A 253 -15.10 -5.25 -0.71
N LEU A 254 -14.43 -6.40 -0.88
CA LEU A 254 -14.03 -6.90 -2.19
C LEU A 254 -15.20 -7.17 -3.12
N GLU A 255 -16.34 -7.64 -2.60
CA GLU A 255 -17.55 -7.90 -3.38
C GLU A 255 -18.17 -6.62 -3.98
N GLY A 256 -17.91 -5.47 -3.38
CA GLY A 256 -18.37 -4.17 -3.87
C GLY A 256 -17.49 -3.52 -4.93
N ILE A 257 -16.40 -4.16 -5.38
CA ILE A 257 -15.50 -3.58 -6.38
C ILE A 257 -16.16 -3.58 -7.76
N GLU A 258 -16.34 -2.41 -8.35
CA GLU A 258 -16.91 -2.21 -9.70
C GLU A 258 -15.87 -1.68 -10.71
N CYS A 259 -14.59 -1.73 -10.39
CA CYS A 259 -13.47 -1.27 -11.21
C CYS A 259 -12.43 -2.39 -11.31
N PRO A 260 -11.84 -2.67 -12.49
CA PRO A 260 -10.83 -3.72 -12.62
C PRO A 260 -9.71 -3.60 -11.59
N ALA A 261 -9.56 -4.61 -10.75
CA ALA A 261 -8.58 -4.65 -9.67
C ALA A 261 -7.80 -5.96 -9.69
N LEU A 262 -6.47 -5.89 -9.74
CA LEU A 262 -5.58 -7.06 -9.70
C LEU A 262 -4.92 -7.14 -8.32
N LEU A 263 -5.21 -8.20 -7.58
CA LEU A 263 -4.52 -8.55 -6.34
C LEU A 263 -3.40 -9.57 -6.63
N ILE A 264 -2.17 -9.21 -6.30
CA ILE A 264 -0.99 -10.09 -6.43
C ILE A 264 -0.43 -10.39 -5.05
N ASN A 265 -0.76 -11.55 -4.51
CA ASN A 265 -0.26 -12.05 -3.23
C ASN A 265 0.55 -13.34 -3.45
N THR A 266 1.83 -13.36 -3.07
CA THR A 266 2.67 -14.53 -3.22
C THR A 266 2.35 -15.56 -2.14
N ARG A 267 2.32 -16.86 -2.50
CA ARG A 267 2.00 -17.96 -1.56
C ARG A 267 2.99 -18.09 -0.41
N ASN A 268 4.21 -17.63 -0.60
CA ASN A 268 5.25 -17.69 0.43
C ASN A 268 5.44 -16.35 1.16
N ASP A 269 4.48 -15.42 1.07
CA ASP A 269 4.56 -14.15 1.80
C ASP A 269 4.49 -14.41 3.32
N PRO A 270 5.54 -14.06 4.09
CA PRO A 270 5.59 -14.38 5.52
C PRO A 270 4.62 -13.55 6.38
N PHE A 271 3.99 -12.51 5.81
CA PHE A 271 3.09 -11.60 6.52
C PHE A 271 1.61 -11.95 6.31
N LEU A 272 1.30 -12.75 5.30
CA LEU A 272 -0.06 -13.04 4.90
C LEU A 272 -0.54 -14.40 5.45
N SER A 273 -1.79 -14.43 5.86
CA SER A 273 -2.54 -15.64 6.18
C SER A 273 -3.33 -16.13 4.97
N GLU A 274 -3.93 -17.31 5.06
CA GLU A 274 -4.79 -17.86 4.00
C GLU A 274 -6.00 -16.96 3.70
N GLU A 275 -6.49 -16.22 4.70
CA GLU A 275 -7.60 -15.27 4.55
C GLU A 275 -7.27 -14.08 3.65
N CYS A 276 -5.98 -13.87 3.37
CA CYS A 276 -5.52 -12.83 2.42
C CYS A 276 -5.53 -13.29 0.95
N TYR A 277 -6.02 -14.49 0.68
CA TYR A 277 -6.19 -15.04 -0.67
C TYR A 277 -7.68 -15.28 -0.96
N PRO A 278 -8.44 -14.26 -1.37
CA PRO A 278 -9.89 -14.33 -1.54
C PRO A 278 -10.28 -15.10 -2.82
N VAL A 279 -9.94 -16.39 -2.87
CA VAL A 279 -10.09 -17.25 -4.05
C VAL A 279 -11.56 -17.39 -4.44
N GLU A 280 -12.44 -17.64 -3.46
CA GLU A 280 -13.88 -17.84 -3.70
C GLU A 280 -14.53 -16.58 -4.27
N ILE A 281 -14.20 -15.42 -3.69
CA ILE A 281 -14.70 -14.13 -4.21
C ILE A 281 -14.17 -13.90 -5.63
N ALA A 282 -12.88 -14.05 -5.85
CA ALA A 282 -12.28 -13.78 -7.16
C ALA A 282 -12.78 -14.74 -8.26
N GLN A 283 -13.22 -15.97 -7.91
CA GLN A 283 -13.75 -16.92 -8.91
C GLN A 283 -15.03 -16.46 -9.57
N SER A 284 -15.90 -15.78 -8.84
CA SER A 284 -17.22 -15.32 -9.28
C SER A 284 -17.28 -13.83 -9.58
N HIS A 285 -16.21 -13.07 -9.27
CA HIS A 285 -16.20 -11.62 -9.38
C HIS A 285 -15.81 -11.14 -10.77
N GLU A 286 -16.54 -10.20 -11.34
CA GLU A 286 -16.28 -9.66 -12.68
C GLU A 286 -15.01 -8.78 -12.72
N PHE A 287 -14.78 -7.97 -11.69
CA PHE A 287 -13.74 -6.95 -11.65
C PHE A 287 -12.53 -7.32 -10.80
N LEU A 288 -12.61 -8.30 -9.90
CA LEU A 288 -11.50 -8.70 -9.06
C LEU A 288 -10.70 -9.84 -9.69
N TYR A 289 -9.44 -9.56 -10.00
CA TYR A 289 -8.47 -10.52 -10.53
C TYR A 289 -7.48 -10.91 -9.43
N LEU A 290 -7.22 -12.20 -9.26
CA LEU A 290 -6.29 -12.73 -8.25
C LEU A 290 -5.15 -13.47 -8.93
N GLU A 291 -3.91 -13.09 -8.65
CA GLU A 291 -2.70 -13.78 -9.05
C GLU A 291 -1.87 -14.18 -7.83
N MET A 292 -1.52 -15.47 -7.74
CA MET A 292 -0.87 -16.05 -6.57
C MET A 292 0.45 -16.74 -6.97
N PRO A 293 1.54 -15.98 -7.22
CA PRO A 293 2.85 -16.57 -7.47
C PRO A 293 3.27 -17.47 -6.31
N GLY A 294 3.88 -18.62 -6.60
CA GLY A 294 4.34 -19.56 -5.57
C GLY A 294 5.44 -19.01 -4.66
N SER A 295 6.13 -17.94 -5.11
CA SER A 295 7.23 -17.30 -4.39
C SER A 295 7.27 -15.80 -4.73
N GLY A 296 8.08 -15.03 -4.01
CA GLY A 296 8.25 -13.58 -4.20
C GLY A 296 8.44 -12.80 -2.90
N GLY A 297 8.12 -13.41 -1.77
CA GLY A 297 8.16 -12.78 -0.45
C GLY A 297 7.17 -11.61 -0.33
N HIS A 298 7.32 -10.79 0.68
CA HIS A 298 6.48 -9.62 0.91
C HIS A 298 7.00 -8.40 0.14
N CYS A 299 6.25 -7.94 -0.85
CA CYS A 299 6.61 -6.81 -1.74
C CYS A 299 7.97 -6.96 -2.45
N GLY A 300 8.58 -8.12 -2.40
CA GLY A 300 9.95 -8.32 -2.86
C GLY A 300 10.06 -8.55 -4.35
N PHE A 301 9.42 -9.59 -4.83
CA PHE A 301 9.50 -10.01 -6.23
C PHE A 301 10.93 -9.91 -6.78
N PRO A 302 11.94 -10.59 -6.14
CA PRO A 302 13.32 -10.51 -6.60
C PRO A 302 13.46 -11.04 -8.03
N GLY A 303 14.44 -10.54 -8.73
CA GLY A 303 14.73 -10.94 -10.10
C GLY A 303 15.54 -9.88 -10.83
N ASN A 304 15.87 -10.16 -12.07
CA ASN A 304 16.54 -9.20 -12.92
C ASN A 304 15.58 -8.08 -13.32
N ARG A 305 16.08 -6.85 -13.24
CA ARG A 305 15.38 -5.70 -13.81
C ARG A 305 15.56 -5.72 -15.31
N HIS A 306 14.47 -5.87 -16.05
CA HIS A 306 14.45 -5.67 -17.50
C HIS A 306 14.39 -4.15 -17.84
N ARG A 307 14.45 -3.81 -19.12
CA ARG A 307 14.34 -2.42 -19.58
C ARG A 307 13.04 -1.77 -19.07
N ASP A 308 11.95 -2.53 -19.04
CA ASP A 308 10.60 -2.08 -18.67
C ASP A 308 10.27 -2.33 -17.18
N GLY A 309 11.28 -2.63 -16.35
CA GLY A 309 11.12 -2.81 -14.90
C GLY A 309 11.26 -4.24 -14.39
N TYR A 310 10.94 -4.43 -13.11
CA TYR A 310 10.84 -5.75 -12.47
C TYR A 310 9.53 -6.43 -12.86
N TRP A 311 9.42 -7.73 -12.61
CA TRP A 311 8.26 -8.52 -13.03
C TRP A 311 6.92 -7.92 -12.57
N HIS A 312 6.79 -7.55 -11.30
CA HIS A 312 5.54 -7.03 -10.74
C HIS A 312 5.14 -5.67 -11.34
N GLU A 313 6.11 -4.83 -11.69
CA GLU A 313 5.89 -3.54 -12.36
C GLU A 313 5.37 -3.74 -13.77
N ARG A 314 6.01 -4.64 -14.54
CA ARG A 314 5.55 -5.01 -15.89
C ARG A 314 4.18 -5.67 -15.86
N ARG A 315 3.95 -6.56 -14.90
CA ARG A 315 2.66 -7.25 -14.74
C ARG A 315 1.51 -6.28 -14.46
N ALA A 316 1.76 -5.22 -13.68
CA ALA A 316 0.81 -4.14 -13.48
C ALA A 316 0.54 -3.36 -14.78
N LEU A 317 1.58 -2.99 -15.52
CA LEU A 317 1.44 -2.30 -16.81
C LEU A 317 0.66 -3.14 -17.83
N GLU A 318 0.98 -4.42 -17.94
CA GLU A 318 0.23 -5.38 -18.79
C GLU A 318 -1.25 -5.45 -18.42
N PHE A 319 -1.54 -5.48 -17.11
CA PHE A 319 -2.92 -5.48 -16.64
C PHE A 319 -3.65 -4.20 -17.03
N PHE A 320 -3.06 -3.03 -16.78
CA PHE A 320 -3.66 -1.74 -17.13
C PHE A 320 -3.86 -1.55 -18.63
N GLN A 321 -2.96 -2.08 -19.47
CA GLN A 321 -3.11 -2.06 -20.92
C GLN A 321 -4.25 -2.96 -21.41
N ARG A 322 -4.52 -4.05 -20.68
CA ARG A 322 -5.56 -5.01 -21.06
C ARG A 322 -6.96 -4.55 -20.69
N VAL A 323 -7.13 -3.81 -19.62
CA VAL A 323 -8.44 -3.38 -19.09
C VAL A 323 -8.81 -1.95 -19.48
N GLY A 324 -7.94 -1.26 -20.18
CA GLY A 324 -8.11 0.07 -20.74
C GLY A 324 -7.96 0.08 -22.21
#